data_b6ee49e372bead90a7a648638e8a7aae
#
_entry.id   b6ee49e372bead90a7a648638e8a7aae
#
_cell.length_a   1.000
_cell.length_b   1.000
_cell.length_c   1.000
_cell.angle_alpha   90.00
_cell.angle_beta   90.00
_cell.angle_gamma   90.00
#
_symmetry.space_group_name_H-M   'P 1'
#
loop_
_entity.id
_entity.type
_entity.pdbx_description
1 polymer ?
#
loop_
_entity_poly.entity_id
_entity_poly.type
_entity_poly.pdbx_seq_one_letter_code
_entity_poly.pdbx_strand_id
1 'polypeptide(L)'
;MQSPRKPRILVANDDGVGSTNLHALAGALSQLGEVFVFAPEVEQSGVSHAFTVRRPLRVHEVSCDEGFRAFSLDGTPADCVKFALGHYAAYGLGDTSGLGPGPFDVCFSGINAGENSGVSSLYSGTVAGAREAALWGVPGIALSLRGSGEDMLRPAIDFAAKVVRERLFEKIPAGVFWNVNFPKSTVDAFKGFRATRMALGMFTDHYAHDGEMWQLDGDKLWEKQPTDSDDYLLHQGYATITPHRIDQTDEKSLKMINEMLAETPVDN
;
A
#
# COMPACT_ATOMS: atom_id res chain seq x y z
N MET A 1 7.74 34.97 3.46
CA MET A 1 7.88 33.54 3.10
C MET A 1 6.54 33.11 2.53
N GLN A 2 6.48 32.64 1.31
CA GLN A 2 5.26 32.04 0.77
C GLN A 2 4.92 30.80 1.58
N SER A 3 3.66 30.62 1.96
CA SER A 3 3.20 29.39 2.58
C SER A 3 3.53 28.22 1.64
N PRO A 4 4.07 27.09 2.16
CA PRO A 4 4.35 25.94 1.31
C PRO A 4 3.08 25.50 0.57
N ARG A 5 3.23 25.12 -0.69
CA ARG A 5 2.14 24.58 -1.52
C ARG A 5 1.45 23.42 -0.78
N LYS A 6 0.12 23.37 -0.83
CA LYS A 6 -0.63 22.21 -0.36
C LYS A 6 -0.15 20.96 -1.12
N PRO A 7 0.10 19.83 -0.41
CA PRO A 7 0.52 18.62 -1.08
C PRO A 7 -0.59 18.03 -1.94
N ARG A 8 -0.22 17.41 -3.07
CA ARG A 8 -1.12 16.58 -3.88
C ARG A 8 -0.97 15.14 -3.44
N ILE A 9 -2.06 14.55 -3.03
CA ILE A 9 -2.12 13.26 -2.36
C ILE A 9 -2.89 12.29 -3.24
N LEU A 10 -2.25 11.20 -3.64
CA LEU A 10 -2.90 10.08 -4.28
C LEU A 10 -3.38 9.10 -3.20
N VAL A 11 -4.62 8.64 -3.31
CA VAL A 11 -5.18 7.60 -2.46
C VAL A 11 -5.68 6.45 -3.34
N ALA A 12 -5.29 5.22 -3.00
CA ALA A 12 -5.70 3.99 -3.68
C ALA A 12 -6.08 2.92 -2.65
N ASN A 13 -6.63 1.80 -3.09
CA ASN A 13 -6.91 0.62 -2.27
C ASN A 13 -7.08 -0.63 -3.14
N ASP A 14 -7.39 -1.77 -2.53
CA ASP A 14 -7.84 -3.00 -3.18
C ASP A 14 -9.28 -3.40 -2.81
N ASP A 15 -9.92 -2.71 -1.86
CA ASP A 15 -11.33 -2.93 -1.50
C ASP A 15 -12.32 -2.33 -2.51
N GLY A 16 -11.85 -1.48 -3.43
CA GLY A 16 -12.66 -0.80 -4.44
C GLY A 16 -13.02 0.64 -4.08
N VAL A 17 -13.45 1.41 -5.10
CA VAL A 17 -13.73 2.85 -5.00
C VAL A 17 -14.86 3.19 -4.01
N GLY A 18 -15.78 2.26 -3.74
CA GLY A 18 -16.87 2.43 -2.76
C GLY A 18 -16.50 2.11 -1.31
N SER A 19 -15.25 1.77 -1.01
CA SER A 19 -14.81 1.41 0.34
C SER A 19 -14.96 2.57 1.33
N THR A 20 -15.66 2.32 2.46
CA THR A 20 -15.85 3.30 3.53
C THR A 20 -14.54 3.75 4.17
N ASN A 21 -13.57 2.84 4.31
CA ASN A 21 -12.26 3.15 4.85
C ASN A 21 -11.44 4.06 3.91
N LEU A 22 -11.56 3.83 2.60
CA LEU A 22 -10.96 4.67 1.56
C LEU A 22 -11.50 6.10 1.64
N HIS A 23 -12.83 6.24 1.70
CA HIS A 23 -13.50 7.54 1.80
C HIS A 23 -13.16 8.26 3.10
N ALA A 24 -13.13 7.56 4.24
CA ALA A 24 -12.74 8.14 5.51
C ALA A 24 -11.29 8.68 5.49
N LEU A 25 -10.37 7.94 4.88
CA LEU A 25 -8.99 8.38 4.70
C LEU A 25 -8.91 9.61 3.78
N ALA A 26 -9.50 9.52 2.59
CA ALA A 26 -9.47 10.59 1.59
C ALA A 26 -10.12 11.88 2.11
N GLY A 27 -11.27 11.78 2.76
CA GLY A 27 -11.98 12.91 3.37
C GLY A 27 -11.17 13.58 4.49
N ALA A 28 -10.48 12.82 5.32
CA ALA A 28 -9.59 13.40 6.34
C ALA A 28 -8.38 14.10 5.72
N LEU A 29 -7.77 13.52 4.69
CA LEU A 29 -6.61 14.08 4.01
C LEU A 29 -6.96 15.30 3.15
N SER A 30 -8.19 15.44 2.64
CA SER A 30 -8.65 16.58 1.84
C SER A 30 -8.59 17.91 2.60
N GLN A 31 -8.61 17.85 3.94
CA GLN A 31 -8.42 19.04 4.79
C GLN A 31 -6.96 19.53 4.79
N LEU A 32 -6.02 18.69 4.37
CA LEU A 32 -4.57 18.93 4.45
C LEU A 32 -3.92 19.15 3.07
N GLY A 33 -4.55 18.65 2.01
CA GLY A 33 -4.00 18.69 0.66
C GLY A 33 -5.05 18.56 -0.43
N GLU A 34 -4.59 18.51 -1.68
CA GLU A 34 -5.42 18.16 -2.84
C GLU A 34 -5.44 16.64 -2.99
N VAL A 35 -6.59 16.01 -2.74
CA VAL A 35 -6.71 14.56 -2.73
C VAL A 35 -7.38 14.06 -4.02
N PHE A 36 -6.75 13.03 -4.60
CA PHE A 36 -7.25 12.28 -5.74
C PHE A 36 -7.28 10.80 -5.39
N VAL A 37 -8.44 10.20 -5.53
CA VAL A 37 -8.64 8.76 -5.35
C VAL A 37 -8.60 8.10 -6.71
N PHE A 38 -7.77 7.05 -6.86
CA PHE A 38 -7.79 6.14 -7.98
C PHE A 38 -7.89 4.72 -7.43
N ALA A 39 -9.03 4.07 -7.61
CA ALA A 39 -9.30 2.78 -6.99
C ALA A 39 -10.00 1.81 -7.96
N PRO A 40 -9.89 0.50 -7.74
CA PRO A 40 -10.59 -0.50 -8.53
C PRO A 40 -12.10 -0.32 -8.48
N GLU A 41 -12.79 -0.68 -9.57
CA GLU A 41 -14.26 -0.69 -9.63
C GLU A 41 -14.86 -1.70 -8.64
N VAL A 42 -14.18 -2.83 -8.45
CA VAL A 42 -14.57 -3.91 -7.53
C VAL A 42 -13.37 -4.35 -6.70
N GLU A 43 -13.64 -5.04 -5.60
CA GLU A 43 -12.62 -5.61 -4.71
C GLU A 43 -11.63 -6.51 -5.48
N GLN A 44 -10.33 -6.37 -5.15
CA GLN A 44 -9.18 -7.03 -5.77
C GLN A 44 -8.28 -7.70 -4.70
N SER A 45 -8.89 -8.51 -3.82
CA SER A 45 -8.16 -9.22 -2.76
C SER A 45 -7.16 -10.24 -3.32
N GLY A 46 -5.95 -10.28 -2.74
CA GLY A 46 -4.96 -11.32 -3.04
C GLY A 46 -4.32 -11.26 -4.43
N VAL A 47 -4.47 -10.15 -5.16
CA VAL A 47 -3.96 -10.01 -6.54
C VAL A 47 -2.46 -9.71 -6.61
N SER A 48 -1.78 -9.56 -5.48
CA SER A 48 -0.36 -9.19 -5.45
C SER A 48 -0.10 -7.89 -6.24
N HIS A 49 1.03 -7.80 -6.94
CA HIS A 49 1.38 -6.67 -7.81
C HIS A 49 1.01 -6.94 -9.29
N ALA A 50 -0.13 -7.59 -9.53
CA ALA A 50 -0.62 -7.78 -10.89
C ALA A 50 -1.01 -6.45 -11.53
N PHE A 51 -0.75 -6.31 -12.83
CA PHE A 51 -1.18 -5.16 -13.63
C PHE A 51 -1.63 -5.59 -15.04
N THR A 52 -2.42 -4.75 -15.67
CA THR A 52 -3.05 -5.03 -16.96
C THR A 52 -2.17 -4.57 -18.12
N VAL A 53 -1.81 -5.48 -19.05
CA VAL A 53 -0.89 -5.19 -20.15
C VAL A 53 -1.60 -5.14 -21.51
N ARG A 54 -2.51 -6.07 -21.81
CA ARG A 54 -3.00 -6.31 -23.17
C ARG A 54 -4.47 -6.02 -23.38
N ARG A 55 -5.21 -5.63 -22.34
CA ARG A 55 -6.58 -5.16 -22.50
C ARG A 55 -6.68 -3.67 -22.20
N PRO A 56 -7.58 -2.95 -22.86
CA PRO A 56 -7.91 -1.58 -22.48
C PRO A 56 -8.42 -1.51 -21.04
N LEU A 57 -8.11 -0.41 -20.34
CA LEU A 57 -8.68 -0.07 -19.05
C LEU A 57 -9.76 0.99 -19.24
N ARG A 58 -10.88 0.81 -18.57
CA ARG A 58 -11.91 1.84 -18.46
C ARG A 58 -11.64 2.65 -17.22
N VAL A 59 -11.67 3.98 -17.37
CA VAL A 59 -11.51 4.93 -16.29
C VAL A 59 -12.67 5.90 -16.34
N HIS A 60 -13.31 6.15 -15.21
CA HIS A 60 -14.36 7.16 -15.12
C HIS A 60 -14.33 7.86 -13.75
N GLU A 61 -14.71 9.12 -13.75
CA GLU A 61 -14.86 9.89 -12.52
C GLU A 61 -16.13 9.47 -11.78
N VAL A 62 -16.01 9.28 -10.48
CA VAL A 62 -17.11 8.94 -9.59
C VAL A 62 -17.51 10.21 -8.83
N SER A 63 -18.80 10.53 -8.82
CA SER A 63 -19.30 11.66 -8.05
C SER A 63 -19.11 11.41 -6.56
N CYS A 64 -18.44 12.32 -5.86
CA CYS A 64 -18.38 12.35 -4.41
C CYS A 64 -18.42 13.78 -3.89
N ASP A 65 -19.16 14.00 -2.80
CA ASP A 65 -19.36 15.34 -2.20
C ASP A 65 -18.38 15.61 -1.03
N GLU A 66 -17.33 14.81 -0.89
CA GLU A 66 -16.47 14.75 0.30
C GLU A 66 -15.19 15.61 0.19
N GLY A 67 -15.11 16.52 -0.80
CA GLY A 67 -14.00 17.45 -0.94
C GLY A 67 -12.73 16.89 -1.57
N PHE A 68 -12.82 15.73 -2.22
CA PHE A 68 -11.77 15.13 -3.06
C PHE A 68 -12.35 14.67 -4.40
N ARG A 69 -11.48 14.32 -5.34
CA ARG A 69 -11.90 13.72 -6.62
C ARG A 69 -11.64 12.21 -6.60
N ALA A 70 -12.60 11.43 -7.10
CA ALA A 70 -12.49 9.98 -7.16
C ALA A 70 -12.63 9.46 -8.58
N PHE A 71 -11.80 8.49 -8.93
CA PHE A 71 -11.80 7.80 -10.21
C PHE A 71 -11.82 6.29 -9.99
N SER A 72 -12.67 5.62 -10.74
CA SER A 72 -12.82 4.17 -10.75
C SER A 72 -12.14 3.59 -11.98
N LEU A 73 -11.42 2.47 -11.80
CA LEU A 73 -10.80 1.71 -12.87
C LEU A 73 -11.26 0.24 -12.84
N ASP A 74 -11.49 -0.34 -14.02
CA ASP A 74 -11.72 -1.78 -14.14
C ASP A 74 -10.38 -2.58 -14.16
N GLY A 75 -9.50 -2.24 -13.23
CA GLY A 75 -8.14 -2.76 -13.08
C GLY A 75 -7.77 -3.13 -11.65
N THR A 76 -6.50 -3.43 -11.45
CA THR A 76 -5.92 -3.73 -10.14
C THR A 76 -5.52 -2.47 -9.39
N PRO A 77 -5.19 -2.55 -8.09
CA PRO A 77 -4.61 -1.41 -7.35
C PRO A 77 -3.34 -0.84 -8.00
N ALA A 78 -2.47 -1.71 -8.54
CA ALA A 78 -1.29 -1.29 -9.28
C ALA A 78 -1.65 -0.53 -10.57
N ASP A 79 -2.68 -0.98 -11.32
CA ASP A 79 -3.19 -0.24 -12.49
C ASP A 79 -3.67 1.15 -12.11
N CYS A 80 -4.39 1.28 -11.00
CA CYS A 80 -4.91 2.56 -10.52
C CYS A 80 -3.79 3.55 -10.23
N VAL A 81 -2.78 3.16 -9.47
CA VAL A 81 -1.62 4.00 -9.14
C VAL A 81 -0.79 4.29 -10.40
N LYS A 82 -0.54 3.28 -11.24
CA LYS A 82 0.19 3.43 -12.52
C LYS A 82 -0.50 4.41 -13.45
N PHE A 83 -1.83 4.33 -13.58
CA PHE A 83 -2.60 5.27 -14.40
C PHE A 83 -2.54 6.70 -13.83
N ALA A 84 -2.72 6.85 -12.51
CA ALA A 84 -2.66 8.14 -11.85
C ALA A 84 -1.31 8.83 -12.04
N LEU A 85 -0.21 8.10 -11.87
CA LEU A 85 1.15 8.66 -11.93
C LEU A 85 1.67 8.74 -13.37
N GLY A 86 1.39 7.74 -14.21
CA GLY A 86 1.91 7.66 -15.57
C GLY A 86 1.10 8.46 -16.61
N HIS A 87 -0.21 8.62 -16.38
CA HIS A 87 -1.08 9.31 -17.34
C HIS A 87 -1.73 10.56 -16.74
N TYR A 88 -2.53 10.41 -15.68
CA TYR A 88 -3.32 11.53 -15.14
C TYR A 88 -2.45 12.68 -14.65
N ALA A 89 -1.34 12.40 -14.00
CA ALA A 89 -0.41 13.42 -13.53
C ALA A 89 0.16 14.29 -14.67
N ALA A 90 0.31 13.72 -15.86
CA ALA A 90 0.87 14.41 -17.02
C ALA A 90 -0.21 15.10 -17.90
N TYR A 91 -1.34 14.44 -18.10
CA TYR A 91 -2.31 14.82 -19.16
C TYR A 91 -3.72 15.10 -18.61
N GLY A 92 -4.07 14.68 -17.40
CA GLY A 92 -5.44 14.72 -16.89
C GLY A 92 -6.38 13.79 -17.65
N LEU A 93 -7.69 14.05 -17.54
CA LEU A 93 -8.75 13.35 -18.28
C LEU A 93 -9.63 14.33 -19.08
N GLY A 94 -9.04 15.41 -19.60
CA GLY A 94 -9.79 16.44 -20.35
C GLY A 94 -10.60 17.36 -19.43
N ASP A 95 -10.21 17.51 -18.20
CA ASP A 95 -10.95 18.18 -17.13
C ASP A 95 -10.79 19.70 -17.15
N THR A 96 -11.90 20.40 -16.91
CA THR A 96 -11.99 21.86 -16.81
C THR A 96 -12.16 22.37 -15.37
N SER A 97 -12.11 21.48 -14.35
CA SER A 97 -12.44 21.79 -12.95
C SER A 97 -11.38 22.58 -12.18
N GLY A 98 -10.24 22.92 -12.80
CA GLY A 98 -9.18 23.72 -12.18
C GLY A 98 -8.19 22.92 -11.30
N LEU A 99 -8.49 21.66 -10.95
CA LEU A 99 -7.55 20.73 -10.30
C LEU A 99 -6.92 19.82 -11.37
N GLY A 100 -6.32 20.41 -12.38
CA GLY A 100 -5.74 19.73 -13.53
C GLY A 100 -4.56 18.80 -13.21
N PRO A 101 -3.88 18.29 -14.25
CA PRO A 101 -2.70 17.45 -14.10
C PRO A 101 -1.61 18.12 -13.26
N GLY A 102 -0.77 17.32 -12.63
CA GLY A 102 0.37 17.76 -11.81
C GLY A 102 0.95 16.62 -10.99
N PRO A 103 2.21 16.73 -10.57
CA PRO A 103 2.88 15.67 -9.82
C PRO A 103 2.24 15.46 -8.46
N PHE A 104 2.19 14.20 -8.04
CA PHE A 104 1.81 13.82 -6.69
C PHE A 104 3.02 13.86 -5.75
N ASP A 105 2.79 14.26 -4.51
CA ASP A 105 3.82 14.36 -3.47
C ASP A 105 3.90 13.08 -2.63
N VAL A 106 2.79 12.37 -2.48
CA VAL A 106 2.69 11.12 -1.68
C VAL A 106 1.51 10.27 -2.16
N CYS A 107 1.64 8.96 -2.03
CA CYS A 107 0.58 7.99 -2.26
C CYS A 107 0.29 7.23 -0.98
N PHE A 108 -0.98 7.20 -0.56
CA PHE A 108 -1.50 6.29 0.45
C PHE A 108 -2.31 5.18 -0.23
N SER A 109 -2.07 3.94 0.16
CA SER A 109 -2.85 2.79 -0.30
C SER A 109 -3.53 2.12 0.89
N GLY A 110 -4.85 2.06 0.88
CA GLY A 110 -5.70 1.54 1.97
C GLY A 110 -6.86 2.49 2.30
N ILE A 111 -7.46 2.38 3.48
CA ILE A 111 -7.05 1.54 4.63
C ILE A 111 -7.69 0.16 4.49
N ASN A 112 -6.88 -0.87 4.36
CA ASN A 112 -7.34 -2.24 4.15
C ASN A 112 -8.01 -2.83 5.39
N ALA A 113 -9.12 -3.54 5.21
CA ALA A 113 -9.76 -4.34 6.24
C ALA A 113 -9.13 -5.75 6.27
N GLY A 114 -8.02 -5.87 6.95
CA GLY A 114 -7.18 -7.06 7.06
C GLY A 114 -5.70 -6.67 7.13
N GLU A 115 -4.91 -7.41 7.92
CA GLU A 115 -3.48 -7.14 8.04
C GLU A 115 -2.70 -7.59 6.80
N ASN A 116 -1.69 -6.83 6.43
CA ASN A 116 -0.73 -7.14 5.37
C ASN A 116 0.71 -7.16 5.90
N SER A 117 0.90 -7.71 7.10
CA SER A 117 2.21 -7.87 7.73
C SER A 117 2.92 -9.14 7.30
N GLY A 118 4.24 -9.19 7.44
CA GLY A 118 5.06 -10.33 7.07
C GLY A 118 4.91 -10.70 5.59
N VAL A 119 4.89 -12.00 5.30
CA VAL A 119 4.76 -12.52 3.93
C VAL A 119 3.45 -12.15 3.25
N SER A 120 2.39 -11.82 4.00
CA SER A 120 1.12 -11.34 3.44
C SER A 120 1.31 -10.08 2.57
N SER A 121 2.33 -9.26 2.88
CA SER A 121 2.67 -8.08 2.10
C SER A 121 3.05 -8.36 0.64
N LEU A 122 3.46 -9.60 0.33
CA LEU A 122 3.82 -10.00 -1.04
C LEU A 122 2.58 -10.29 -1.90
N TYR A 123 1.47 -10.69 -1.27
CA TYR A 123 0.22 -11.05 -1.94
C TYR A 123 -0.80 -9.89 -1.96
N SER A 124 -0.54 -8.83 -1.19
CA SER A 124 -1.47 -7.72 -0.97
C SER A 124 -1.54 -6.75 -2.16
N GLY A 125 -2.76 -6.45 -2.61
CA GLY A 125 -3.06 -5.37 -3.54
C GLY A 125 -2.85 -3.99 -2.92
N THR A 126 -3.18 -3.81 -1.63
CA THR A 126 -2.92 -2.56 -0.88
C THR A 126 -1.42 -2.24 -0.86
N VAL A 127 -0.59 -3.22 -0.51
CA VAL A 127 0.87 -3.04 -0.48
C VAL A 127 1.43 -2.81 -1.89
N ALA A 128 0.81 -3.44 -2.91
CA ALA A 128 1.17 -3.22 -4.30
C ALA A 128 0.96 -1.78 -4.76
N GLY A 129 -0.12 -1.12 -4.33
CA GLY A 129 -0.35 0.30 -4.63
C GLY A 129 0.76 1.20 -4.10
N ALA A 130 1.20 1.01 -2.85
CA ALA A 130 2.31 1.76 -2.28
C ALA A 130 3.66 1.44 -2.96
N ARG A 131 3.88 0.17 -3.32
CA ARG A 131 5.07 -0.27 -4.08
C ARG A 131 5.10 0.34 -5.47
N GLU A 132 3.96 0.38 -6.16
CA GLU A 132 3.86 1.00 -7.48
C GLU A 132 4.21 2.49 -7.41
N ALA A 133 3.72 3.22 -6.40
CA ALA A 133 4.10 4.62 -6.20
C ALA A 133 5.61 4.79 -6.06
N ALA A 134 6.27 3.94 -5.26
CA ALA A 134 7.72 3.98 -5.09
C ALA A 134 8.50 3.69 -6.39
N LEU A 135 7.96 2.83 -7.28
CA LEU A 135 8.52 2.60 -8.63
C LEU A 135 8.48 3.86 -9.50
N TRP A 136 7.51 4.73 -9.30
CA TRP A 136 7.38 6.03 -9.97
C TRP A 136 8.12 7.16 -9.25
N GLY A 137 8.88 6.84 -8.19
CA GLY A 137 9.61 7.85 -7.41
C GLY A 137 8.74 8.69 -6.47
N VAL A 138 7.49 8.29 -6.26
CA VAL A 138 6.56 8.92 -5.32
C VAL A 138 6.58 8.15 -4.00
N PRO A 139 6.75 8.81 -2.83
CA PRO A 139 6.66 8.15 -1.54
C PRO A 139 5.35 7.38 -1.38
N GLY A 140 5.43 6.07 -1.16
CA GLY A 140 4.28 5.18 -1.00
C GLY A 140 4.11 4.71 0.44
N ILE A 141 2.86 4.69 0.93
CA ILE A 141 2.52 4.23 2.29
C ILE A 141 1.28 3.34 2.21
N ALA A 142 1.43 2.06 2.52
CA ALA A 142 0.33 1.13 2.67
C ALA A 142 -0.20 1.16 4.11
N LEU A 143 -1.53 1.18 4.27
CA LEU A 143 -2.21 1.20 5.57
C LEU A 143 -3.17 0.02 5.67
N SER A 144 -3.05 -0.78 6.73
CA SER A 144 -3.88 -1.98 6.94
C SER A 144 -4.27 -2.12 8.39
N LEU A 145 -5.47 -2.64 8.64
CA LEU A 145 -6.02 -2.91 9.96
C LEU A 145 -6.07 -4.41 10.21
N ARG A 146 -5.64 -4.88 11.37
CA ARG A 146 -5.84 -6.27 11.75
C ARG A 146 -7.26 -6.52 12.21
N GLY A 147 -7.99 -7.40 11.53
CA GLY A 147 -9.41 -7.69 11.78
C GLY A 147 -10.34 -6.59 11.24
N SER A 148 -11.56 -6.49 11.74
CA SER A 148 -12.53 -5.44 11.36
C SER A 148 -12.04 -4.02 11.68
N GLY A 149 -11.12 -3.90 12.61
CA GLY A 149 -10.29 -2.71 12.82
C GLY A 149 -11.00 -1.41 13.18
N GLU A 150 -12.31 -1.41 13.48
CA GLU A 150 -13.09 -0.18 13.71
C GLU A 150 -12.44 0.75 14.73
N ASP A 151 -11.94 0.21 15.85
CA ASP A 151 -11.27 0.98 16.88
C ASP A 151 -9.95 1.60 16.42
N MET A 152 -9.27 0.97 15.45
CA MET A 152 -7.98 1.42 14.92
C MET A 152 -8.08 2.25 13.65
N LEU A 153 -9.27 2.39 13.05
CA LEU A 153 -9.47 3.21 11.86
C LEU A 153 -9.08 4.68 12.14
N ARG A 154 -9.55 5.23 13.26
CA ARG A 154 -9.22 6.61 13.63
C ARG A 154 -7.72 6.81 13.90
N PRO A 155 -7.02 5.96 14.69
CA PRO A 155 -5.56 6.02 14.81
C PRO A 155 -4.81 5.92 13.47
N ALA A 156 -5.29 5.10 12.52
CA ALA A 156 -4.69 5.00 11.19
C ALA A 156 -4.85 6.28 10.38
N ILE A 157 -6.02 6.90 10.41
CA ILE A 157 -6.28 8.20 9.76
C ILE A 157 -5.42 9.30 10.40
N ASP A 158 -5.34 9.34 11.74
CA ASP A 158 -4.54 10.32 12.47
C ASP A 158 -3.05 10.19 12.16
N PHE A 159 -2.55 8.95 11.98
CA PHE A 159 -1.19 8.70 11.50
C PHE A 159 -0.98 9.25 10.10
N ALA A 160 -1.87 8.95 9.13
CA ALA A 160 -1.77 9.47 7.77
C ALA A 160 -1.81 11.01 7.76
N ALA A 161 -2.71 11.61 8.52
CA ALA A 161 -2.81 13.06 8.68
C ALA A 161 -1.52 13.67 9.28
N LYS A 162 -0.91 12.99 10.26
CA LYS A 162 0.39 13.39 10.82
C LYS A 162 1.49 13.33 9.76
N VAL A 163 1.56 12.26 8.98
CA VAL A 163 2.55 12.11 7.88
C VAL A 163 2.45 13.29 6.92
N VAL A 164 1.24 13.69 6.54
CA VAL A 164 1.02 14.83 5.62
C VAL A 164 1.35 16.16 6.29
N ARG A 165 0.83 16.40 7.50
CA ARG A 165 1.00 17.69 8.21
C ARG A 165 2.45 18.00 8.53
N GLU A 166 3.22 16.98 8.94
CA GLU A 166 4.64 17.09 9.29
C GLU A 166 5.57 16.80 8.09
N ARG A 167 5.01 16.57 6.90
CA ARG A 167 5.72 16.22 5.65
C ARG A 167 6.70 15.05 5.84
N LEU A 168 6.33 14.05 6.64
CA LEU A 168 7.21 12.90 6.93
C LEU A 168 7.47 12.06 5.68
N PHE A 169 6.59 12.10 4.69
CA PHE A 169 6.77 11.43 3.41
C PHE A 169 8.04 11.87 2.66
N GLU A 170 8.51 13.11 2.87
CA GLU A 170 9.77 13.61 2.27
C GLU A 170 11.02 12.91 2.82
N LYS A 171 10.88 12.23 3.97
CA LYS A 171 11.97 11.47 4.60
C LYS A 171 12.05 10.03 4.10
N ILE A 172 11.08 9.57 3.29
CA ILE A 172 11.10 8.22 2.72
C ILE A 172 12.13 8.21 1.57
N PRO A 173 13.17 7.39 1.64
CA PRO A 173 14.18 7.34 0.59
C PRO A 173 13.59 6.87 -0.74
N ALA A 174 14.17 7.31 -1.86
CA ALA A 174 13.81 6.81 -3.18
C ALA A 174 13.91 5.27 -3.24
N GLY A 175 12.94 4.62 -3.87
CA GLY A 175 12.86 3.17 -3.95
C GLY A 175 12.49 2.47 -2.64
N VAL A 176 12.01 3.22 -1.65
CA VAL A 176 11.47 2.69 -0.40
C VAL A 176 10.00 3.08 -0.27
N PHE A 177 9.18 2.18 0.28
CA PHE A 177 7.81 2.46 0.69
C PHE A 177 7.57 1.94 2.11
N TRP A 178 6.57 2.47 2.80
CA TRP A 178 6.22 2.02 4.14
C TRP A 178 4.99 1.12 4.09
N ASN A 179 5.09 -0.03 4.76
CA ASN A 179 3.95 -0.89 5.06
C ASN A 179 3.59 -0.72 6.53
N VAL A 180 2.41 -0.18 6.79
CA VAL A 180 1.94 0.16 8.15
C VAL A 180 0.73 -0.68 8.48
N ASN A 181 0.83 -1.46 9.56
CA ASN A 181 -0.25 -2.30 10.03
C ASN A 181 -0.66 -1.88 11.44
N PHE A 182 -1.96 -1.78 11.69
CA PHE A 182 -2.55 -1.44 12.98
C PHE A 182 -3.09 -2.70 13.66
N PRO A 183 -2.88 -2.87 14.97
CA PRO A 183 -3.26 -4.08 15.68
C PRO A 183 -4.79 -4.19 15.85
N LYS A 184 -5.28 -5.39 16.12
CA LYS A 184 -6.61 -5.59 16.69
C LYS A 184 -6.56 -5.20 18.17
N SER A 185 -6.91 -3.97 18.48
CA SER A 185 -6.81 -3.39 19.81
C SER A 185 -7.89 -2.33 20.01
N THR A 186 -8.25 -2.07 21.26
CA THR A 186 -8.97 -0.83 21.60
C THR A 186 -8.00 0.34 21.65
N VAL A 187 -8.52 1.57 21.54
CA VAL A 187 -7.68 2.79 21.63
C VAL A 187 -6.88 2.82 22.92
N ASP A 188 -7.49 2.44 24.04
CA ASP A 188 -6.86 2.45 25.37
C ASP A 188 -5.77 1.37 25.55
N ALA A 189 -5.88 0.25 24.82
CA ALA A 189 -4.91 -0.85 24.85
C ALA A 189 -3.82 -0.70 23.78
N PHE A 190 -3.92 0.28 22.90
CA PHE A 190 -2.96 0.54 21.83
C PHE A 190 -1.60 0.98 22.41
N LYS A 191 -0.55 0.23 22.10
CA LYS A 191 0.79 0.45 22.66
C LYS A 191 1.68 1.41 21.88
N GLY A 192 1.13 2.08 20.83
CA GLY A 192 1.87 3.00 19.97
C GLY A 192 2.58 2.31 18.82
N PHE A 193 3.57 2.98 18.24
CA PHE A 193 4.22 2.59 16.97
C PHE A 193 5.59 1.95 17.19
N ARG A 194 5.95 1.02 16.30
CA ARG A 194 7.30 0.40 16.22
C ARG A 194 7.77 0.31 14.78
N ALA A 195 9.04 0.66 14.56
CA ALA A 195 9.73 0.29 13.33
C ALA A 195 10.10 -1.19 13.41
N THR A 196 9.86 -1.92 12.33
CA THR A 196 9.97 -3.38 12.31
C THR A 196 10.65 -3.87 11.05
N ARG A 197 11.10 -5.13 11.08
CA ARG A 197 11.44 -5.89 9.91
C ARG A 197 10.26 -6.75 9.46
N MET A 198 10.21 -7.09 8.19
CA MET A 198 9.25 -8.03 7.63
C MET A 198 9.48 -9.42 8.25
N ALA A 199 8.42 -10.03 8.77
CA ALA A 199 8.43 -11.43 9.19
C ALA A 199 8.45 -12.35 7.95
N LEU A 200 9.17 -13.47 8.06
CA LEU A 200 9.28 -14.47 6.98
C LEU A 200 8.52 -15.78 7.31
N GLY A 201 7.69 -15.75 8.35
CA GLY A 201 6.87 -16.88 8.74
C GLY A 201 5.73 -17.14 7.77
N MET A 202 5.59 -18.39 7.41
CA MET A 202 4.48 -18.87 6.60
C MET A 202 3.25 -19.14 7.47
N PHE A 203 2.12 -19.29 6.83
CA PHE A 203 0.90 -19.84 7.42
C PHE A 203 1.02 -21.38 7.54
N THR A 204 0.14 -21.99 8.32
CA THR A 204 -0.04 -23.46 8.36
C THR A 204 -0.92 -23.90 7.18
N ASP A 205 -0.64 -23.40 5.99
CA ASP A 205 -1.47 -23.58 4.81
C ASP A 205 -1.88 -25.04 4.60
N HIS A 206 -3.17 -25.26 4.51
CA HIS A 206 -3.75 -26.52 4.07
C HIS A 206 -5.02 -26.23 3.24
N TYR A 207 -5.45 -27.20 2.46
CA TYR A 207 -6.67 -27.08 1.69
C TYR A 207 -7.75 -27.97 2.28
N ALA A 208 -8.81 -27.35 2.80
CA ALA A 208 -10.03 -28.07 3.17
C ALA A 208 -10.80 -28.46 1.91
N HIS A 209 -11.39 -29.65 1.90
CA HIS A 209 -12.14 -30.22 0.78
C HIS A 209 -13.55 -30.60 1.19
N ASP A 210 -14.55 -30.10 0.49
CA ASP A 210 -15.97 -30.37 0.78
C ASP A 210 -16.63 -31.39 -0.17
N GLY A 211 -15.83 -32.12 -0.96
CA GLY A 211 -16.28 -33.11 -1.95
C GLY A 211 -16.25 -32.62 -3.40
N GLU A 212 -16.26 -31.32 -3.66
CA GLU A 212 -16.17 -30.74 -5.00
C GLU A 212 -15.08 -29.67 -5.10
N MET A 213 -14.93 -28.84 -4.05
CA MET A 213 -14.04 -27.68 -4.08
C MET A 213 -12.97 -27.77 -2.97
N TRP A 214 -11.83 -27.13 -3.22
CA TRP A 214 -10.75 -26.98 -2.28
C TRP A 214 -10.69 -25.52 -1.82
N GLN A 215 -10.69 -25.30 -0.53
CA GLN A 215 -10.57 -23.98 0.09
C GLN A 215 -9.26 -23.91 0.85
N LEU A 216 -8.46 -22.87 0.59
CA LEU A 216 -7.28 -22.57 1.38
C LEU A 216 -7.70 -22.14 2.79
N ASP A 217 -7.06 -22.75 3.78
CA ASP A 217 -7.21 -22.45 5.20
C ASP A 217 -5.85 -22.51 5.90
N GLY A 218 -5.74 -21.91 7.08
CA GLY A 218 -4.50 -21.91 7.86
C GLY A 218 -4.36 -20.73 8.79
N ASP A 219 -3.54 -20.92 9.81
CA ASP A 219 -3.23 -19.92 10.82
C ASP A 219 -1.84 -19.30 10.59
N LYS A 220 -1.70 -18.02 10.89
CA LYS A 220 -0.42 -17.32 10.85
C LYS A 220 0.42 -17.67 12.07
N LEU A 221 1.65 -18.14 11.85
CA LEU A 221 2.57 -18.55 12.91
C LEU A 221 3.37 -17.38 13.49
N TRP A 222 2.67 -16.34 13.97
CA TRP A 222 3.28 -15.09 14.44
C TRP A 222 4.16 -15.25 15.70
N GLU A 223 3.82 -16.18 16.60
CA GLU A 223 4.56 -16.45 17.85
C GLU A 223 5.98 -16.96 17.63
N LYS A 224 6.21 -17.60 16.48
CA LYS A 224 7.52 -18.14 16.07
C LYS A 224 8.39 -17.13 15.33
N GLN A 225 7.90 -15.90 15.13
CA GLN A 225 8.63 -14.87 14.42
C GLN A 225 9.62 -14.13 15.34
N PRO A 226 10.66 -13.50 14.78
CA PRO A 226 11.55 -12.63 15.54
C PRO A 226 10.78 -11.55 16.29
N THR A 227 11.17 -11.26 17.52
CA THR A 227 10.47 -10.31 18.41
C THR A 227 10.51 -8.86 17.94
N ASP A 228 11.33 -8.54 16.94
CA ASP A 228 11.42 -7.24 16.26
C ASP A 228 10.72 -7.24 14.89
N SER A 229 9.98 -8.31 14.55
CA SER A 229 9.22 -8.42 13.32
C SER A 229 7.83 -7.76 13.43
N ASP A 230 7.28 -7.41 12.26
CA ASP A 230 5.96 -6.82 12.15
C ASP A 230 4.85 -7.75 12.65
N ASP A 231 4.85 -9.03 12.27
CA ASP A 231 3.87 -10.01 12.74
C ASP A 231 3.87 -10.13 14.27
N TYR A 232 5.05 -10.27 14.88
CA TYR A 232 5.16 -10.43 16.32
C TYR A 232 4.64 -9.18 17.06
N LEU A 233 5.14 -7.99 16.70
CA LEU A 233 4.80 -6.75 17.39
C LEU A 233 3.35 -6.31 17.14
N LEU A 234 2.80 -6.59 15.96
CA LEU A 234 1.39 -6.34 15.66
C LEU A 234 0.47 -7.13 16.60
N HIS A 235 0.78 -8.42 16.84
CA HIS A 235 0.02 -9.26 17.77
C HIS A 235 0.22 -8.86 19.23
N GLN A 236 1.32 -8.16 19.55
CA GLN A 236 1.54 -7.58 20.87
C GLN A 236 0.80 -6.25 21.11
N GLY A 237 0.05 -5.74 20.13
CA GLY A 237 -0.74 -4.50 20.25
C GLY A 237 -0.02 -3.22 19.82
N TYR A 238 1.06 -3.31 19.06
CA TYR A 238 1.73 -2.17 18.46
C TYR A 238 1.28 -1.99 17.00
N ALA A 239 1.18 -0.76 16.54
CA ALA A 239 1.21 -0.48 15.11
C ALA A 239 2.66 -0.62 14.61
N THR A 240 2.81 -1.29 13.49
CA THR A 240 4.13 -1.60 12.91
C THR A 240 4.36 -0.78 11.64
N ILE A 241 5.57 -0.25 11.50
CA ILE A 241 6.01 0.45 10.29
C ILE A 241 7.21 -0.33 9.74
N THR A 242 6.99 -1.05 8.66
CA THR A 242 8.03 -1.83 7.99
C THR A 242 8.44 -1.12 6.70
N PRO A 243 9.68 -0.61 6.59
CA PRO A 243 10.19 -0.07 5.34
C PRO A 243 10.53 -1.23 4.40
N HIS A 244 9.98 -1.21 3.19
CA HIS A 244 10.28 -2.15 2.12
C HIS A 244 11.05 -1.47 1.00
N ARG A 245 11.90 -2.22 0.29
CA ARG A 245 12.61 -1.78 -0.91
C ARG A 245 11.96 -2.35 -2.16
N ILE A 246 11.97 -1.57 -3.24
CA ILE A 246 11.57 -2.04 -4.57
C ILE A 246 12.67 -2.89 -5.21
N ASP A 247 13.94 -2.55 -4.96
CA ASP A 247 15.08 -3.35 -5.37
C ASP A 247 15.25 -4.55 -4.43
N GLN A 248 15.04 -5.73 -4.97
CA GLN A 248 15.14 -7.02 -4.27
C GLN A 248 16.43 -7.76 -4.57
N THR A 249 17.42 -7.11 -5.21
CA THR A 249 18.71 -7.71 -5.51
C THR A 249 19.47 -8.05 -4.22
N ASP A 250 19.86 -9.31 -4.07
CA ASP A 250 20.77 -9.72 -3.01
C ASP A 250 22.22 -9.48 -3.45
N GLU A 251 22.83 -8.41 -2.93
CA GLU A 251 24.17 -7.98 -3.29
C GLU A 251 25.23 -9.06 -2.98
N LYS A 252 25.02 -9.86 -1.95
CA LYS A 252 25.94 -10.92 -1.58
C LYS A 252 25.95 -12.05 -2.62
N SER A 253 24.74 -12.45 -3.03
CA SER A 253 24.58 -13.46 -4.10
C SER A 253 25.06 -12.92 -5.45
N LEU A 254 24.81 -11.66 -5.75
CA LEU A 254 25.30 -11.03 -6.99
C LEU A 254 26.81 -11.07 -7.08
N LYS A 255 27.51 -10.75 -5.97
CA LYS A 255 28.97 -10.83 -5.92
C LYS A 255 29.47 -12.28 -6.11
N MET A 256 28.86 -13.24 -5.42
CA MET A 256 29.19 -14.66 -5.56
C MET A 256 29.02 -15.17 -7.00
N ILE A 257 27.91 -14.79 -7.66
CA ILE A 257 27.64 -15.20 -9.05
C ILE A 257 28.69 -14.60 -9.99
N ASN A 258 29.08 -13.34 -9.81
CA ASN A 258 30.12 -12.71 -10.63
C ASN A 258 31.48 -13.41 -10.46
N GLU A 259 31.85 -13.81 -9.25
CA GLU A 259 33.05 -14.59 -8.98
C GLU A 259 33.01 -15.94 -9.71
N MET A 260 31.90 -16.68 -9.61
CA MET A 260 31.71 -17.96 -10.32
C MET A 260 31.81 -17.83 -11.84
N LEU A 261 31.22 -16.77 -12.41
CA LEU A 261 31.27 -16.54 -13.87
C LEU A 261 32.66 -16.14 -14.35
N ALA A 262 33.44 -15.43 -13.52
CA ALA A 262 34.83 -15.06 -13.87
C ALA A 262 35.78 -16.26 -13.89
N GLU A 263 35.46 -17.32 -13.09
CA GLU A 263 36.26 -18.56 -13.05
C GLU A 263 35.90 -19.56 -14.16
N THR A 264 34.75 -19.34 -14.86
CA THR A 264 34.31 -20.23 -15.95
C THR A 264 34.89 -19.72 -17.28
N PRO A 265 35.86 -20.43 -17.93
CA PRO A 265 36.31 -20.05 -19.26
C PRO A 265 35.17 -20.09 -20.23
N VAL A 266 34.93 -19.01 -20.98
CA VAL A 266 34.02 -19.02 -22.13
C VAL A 266 34.77 -19.76 -23.23
N ASP A 267 34.47 -21.03 -23.47
CA ASP A 267 34.93 -21.73 -24.67
C ASP A 267 34.37 -21.00 -25.89
N ASN A 268 35.28 -20.36 -26.65
CA ASN A 268 34.99 -19.67 -27.89
C ASN A 268 34.80 -20.67 -29.04
#